data_4ebf149d823926adb5de0207d29b7cc5
#
_entry.id   4ebf149d823926adb5de0207d29b7cc5
#
_cell.length_a   1.000
_cell.length_b   1.000
_cell.length_c   1.000
_cell.angle_alpha   90.00
_cell.angle_beta   90.00
_cell.angle_gamma   90.00
#
_symmetry.space_group_name_H-M   'P 1'
#
loop_
_entity.id
_entity.type
_entity.pdbx_description
1 polymer ?
#
loop_
_entity_poly.entity_id
_entity_poly.type
_entity_poly.pdbx_seq_one_letter_code
_entity_poly.pdbx_strand_id
1 'polypeptide(L)' 'MILLKFKKLKRYYHLYQQNNLFGELTLICAWGTFDSNRGGHKFIFCKNQLELYAQLAKISKIRLTRNYRLY' A
#
# COMPACT_ATOMS: atom_id res chain seq x y z
N MET A 1 -9.89 -3.53 -2.58
CA MET A 1 -10.31 -2.18 -2.16
C MET A 1 -9.08 -1.30 -1.93
N ILE A 2 -9.05 -0.16 -2.58
CA ILE A 2 -7.96 0.80 -2.40
C ILE A 2 -8.12 1.48 -1.05
N LEU A 3 -7.05 1.50 -0.26
CA LEU A 3 -7.03 2.16 1.03
C LEU A 3 -6.41 3.54 0.93
N LEU A 4 -5.21 3.63 0.37
CA LEU A 4 -4.46 4.88 0.24
C LEU A 4 -3.70 4.90 -1.07
N LYS A 5 -3.58 6.09 -1.64
CA LYS A 5 -2.79 6.34 -2.84
C LYS A 5 -1.81 7.48 -2.54
N PHE A 6 -0.53 7.21 -2.73
CA PHE A 6 0.54 8.20 -2.56
C PHE A 6 1.22 8.46 -3.87
N LYS A 7 1.69 9.69 -4.06
CA LYS A 7 2.52 10.02 -5.20
C LYS A 7 3.66 10.95 -4.81
N LYS A 8 4.73 10.89 -5.58
CA LYS A 8 5.87 11.79 -5.47
C LYS A 8 6.44 11.97 -6.88
N LEU A 9 6.29 13.15 -7.46
CA LEU A 9 6.66 13.43 -8.84
C LEU A 9 5.97 12.43 -9.76
N LYS A 10 6.73 11.61 -10.51
CA LYS A 10 6.17 10.60 -11.42
C LYS A 10 5.99 9.24 -10.77
N ARG A 11 6.30 9.09 -9.50
CA ARG A 11 6.22 7.83 -8.78
C ARG A 11 4.90 7.73 -8.04
N TYR A 12 4.40 6.50 -7.90
CA TYR A 12 3.22 6.22 -7.10
C TYR A 12 3.49 5.09 -6.13
N TYR A 13 2.67 5.04 -5.07
CA TYR A 13 2.70 3.97 -4.08
C TYR A 13 1.27 3.80 -3.58
N HIS A 14 0.66 2.68 -3.92
CA HIS A 14 -0.74 2.40 -3.60
C HIS A 14 -0.83 1.28 -2.58
N LEU A 15 -1.80 1.39 -1.68
CA LEU A 15 -2.06 0.41 -0.64
C LEU A 15 -3.47 -0.11 -0.80
N TYR A 16 -3.61 -1.43 -0.89
CA TYR A 16 -4.88 -2.12 -1.09
C TYR A 16 -5.12 -3.13 0.02
N GLN A 17 -6.37 -3.38 0.30
CA GLN A 17 -6.79 -4.48 1.17
C GLN A 17 -7.50 -5.51 0.32
N GLN A 18 -7.15 -6.77 0.51
CA GLN A 18 -7.82 -7.90 -0.14
C GLN A 18 -8.15 -8.96 0.90
N ASN A 19 -9.40 -9.42 0.88
CA ASN A 19 -9.85 -10.53 1.70
C ASN A 19 -10.02 -11.75 0.79
N ASN A 20 -9.55 -12.91 1.23
CA ASN A 20 -9.80 -14.13 0.48
C ASN A 20 -11.07 -14.82 0.97
N LEU A 21 -11.41 -15.94 0.34
CA LEU A 21 -12.62 -16.69 0.67
C LEU A 21 -12.61 -17.28 2.09
N PHE A 22 -11.42 -17.38 2.69
CA PHE A 22 -11.26 -17.96 4.03
C PHE A 22 -11.18 -16.88 5.11
N GLY A 23 -11.44 -15.63 4.77
CA GLY A 23 -11.41 -14.52 5.73
C GLY A 23 -10.01 -14.01 6.05
N GLU A 24 -8.99 -14.47 5.36
CA GLU A 24 -7.64 -13.96 5.55
C GLU A 24 -7.50 -12.58 4.94
N LEU A 25 -6.76 -11.70 5.62
CA LEU A 25 -6.54 -10.34 5.18
C LEU A 25 -5.15 -10.19 4.59
N THR A 26 -5.07 -9.50 3.46
CA THR A 26 -3.79 -9.19 2.82
C THR A 26 -3.72 -7.69 2.55
N LEU A 27 -2.63 -7.07 2.99
CA LEU A 27 -2.29 -5.71 2.62
C LEU A 27 -1.37 -5.79 1.42
N ILE A 28 -1.76 -5.16 0.32
CA ILE A 28 -1.00 -5.17 -0.93
C ILE A 28 -0.40 -3.79 -1.12
N CYS A 29 0.93 -3.76 -1.28
CA CYS A 29 1.65 -2.54 -1.61
C CYS A 29 2.07 -2.62 -3.06
N ALA A 30 1.68 -1.65 -3.87
CA ALA A 30 2.04 -1.58 -5.28
C ALA A 30 2.69 -0.23 -5.56
N TRP A 31 3.82 -0.25 -6.24
CA TRP A 31 4.56 0.98 -6.55
C TRP A 31 5.06 0.95 -7.98
N GLY A 32 5.42 2.13 -8.47
CA GLY A 32 5.95 2.25 -9.83
C GLY A 32 6.04 3.69 -10.26
N THR A 33 6.18 3.88 -11.57
CA THR A 33 6.18 5.20 -12.20
C THR A 33 5.02 5.29 -13.17
N PHE A 34 4.41 6.49 -13.28
CA PHE A 34 3.23 6.68 -14.11
C PHE A 34 3.52 6.54 -15.60
N ASP A 35 4.75 6.81 -16.02
CA ASP A 35 5.12 6.86 -17.43
C ASP A 35 5.99 5.68 -17.87
N SER A 36 6.05 4.60 -17.09
CA SER A 36 6.85 3.44 -17.42
C SER A 36 6.22 2.17 -16.86
N ASN A 37 6.69 1.03 -17.34
CA ASN A 37 6.23 -0.27 -16.83
C ASN A 37 7.03 -0.75 -15.60
N ARG A 38 7.93 0.09 -15.09
CA ARG A 38 8.71 -0.24 -13.91
C ARG A 38 7.87 -0.15 -12.67
N GLY A 39 8.05 -1.10 -11.79
CA GLY A 39 7.33 -1.14 -10.53
C GLY A 39 7.33 -2.52 -9.93
N GLY A 40 6.62 -2.67 -8.84
CA GLY A 40 6.51 -3.95 -8.17
C GLY A 40 5.35 -3.95 -7.21
N HIS A 41 5.22 -5.04 -6.49
CA HIS A 41 4.21 -5.18 -5.46
C HIS A 41 4.71 -6.10 -4.37
N LYS A 42 4.09 -5.99 -3.21
CA LYS A 42 4.43 -6.77 -2.03
C LYS A 42 3.15 -7.12 -1.31
N PHE A 43 3.05 -8.37 -0.84
CA PHE A 43 1.92 -8.84 -0.07
C PHE A 43 2.32 -8.99 1.39
N ILE A 44 1.48 -8.45 2.29
CA ILE A 44 1.67 -8.59 3.73
C ILE A 44 0.42 -9.26 4.29
N PHE A 45 0.58 -10.49 4.78
CA PHE A 45 -0.53 -11.24 5.35
C PHE A 45 -0.76 -10.81 6.79
N CYS A 46 -2.00 -10.49 7.10
CA CYS A 46 -2.39 -9.98 8.41
C CYS A 46 -3.42 -10.92 9.05
N LYS A 47 -3.31 -11.12 10.36
CA LYS A 47 -4.20 -12.01 11.09
C LYS A 47 -5.59 -11.42 11.28
N ASN A 48 -5.69 -10.11 11.38
CA ASN A 48 -6.94 -9.40 11.61
C ASN A 48 -6.84 -7.97 11.11
N GLN A 49 -7.97 -7.26 11.19
CA GLN A 49 -8.06 -5.88 10.70
C GLN A 49 -7.15 -4.92 11.50
N LEU A 50 -7.01 -5.17 12.79
CA LEU A 50 -6.16 -4.33 13.64
C LEU A 50 -4.70 -4.41 13.22
N GLU A 51 -4.21 -5.62 12.92
CA GLU A 51 -2.86 -5.82 12.43
C GLU A 51 -2.67 -5.15 11.07
N LEU A 52 -3.66 -5.24 10.20
CA LEU A 52 -3.62 -4.59 8.89
C LEU A 52 -3.50 -3.07 9.03
N TYR A 53 -4.28 -2.46 9.92
CA TYR A 53 -4.22 -1.03 10.16
C TYR A 53 -2.88 -0.60 10.77
N ALA A 54 -2.30 -1.44 11.64
CA ALA A 54 -0.98 -1.15 12.20
C ALA A 54 0.10 -1.12 11.10
N GLN A 55 0.06 -2.07 10.17
CA GLN A 55 0.99 -2.10 9.04
C GLN A 55 0.74 -0.93 8.10
N LEU A 56 -0.52 -0.61 7.84
CA LEU A 56 -0.90 0.52 7.01
C LEU A 56 -0.35 1.82 7.56
N ALA A 57 -0.49 2.05 8.87
CA ALA A 57 0.01 3.26 9.52
C ALA A 57 1.53 3.36 9.43
N LYS A 58 2.22 2.25 9.64
CA LYS A 58 3.69 2.20 9.57
C LYS A 58 4.20 2.56 8.17
N ILE A 59 3.60 1.96 7.15
CA ILE A 59 4.00 2.21 5.76
C ILE A 59 3.65 3.64 5.36
N SER A 60 2.49 4.15 5.75
CA SER A 60 2.08 5.51 5.46
C SER A 60 3.05 6.53 6.04
N LYS A 61 3.50 6.31 7.28
CA LYS A 61 4.46 7.19 7.92
C LYS A 61 5.78 7.24 7.13
N ILE A 62 6.24 6.08 6.65
CA ILE A 62 7.46 6.02 5.84
C ILE A 62 7.29 6.78 4.54
N ARG A 63 6.12 6.62 3.87
CA ARG A 63 5.87 7.33 2.61
C ARG A 63 5.84 8.85 2.83
N LEU A 64 5.16 9.30 3.87
CA LEU A 64 5.11 10.74 4.18
C LEU A 64 6.50 11.29 4.51
N THR A 65 7.31 10.53 5.25
CA THR A 65 8.68 10.93 5.59
C THR A 65 9.54 11.07 4.33
N ARG A 66 9.27 10.28 3.29
CA ARG A 66 9.99 10.34 2.02
C ARG A 66 9.38 11.32 1.03
N ASN A 67 8.55 12.25 1.51
CA ASN A 67 7.94 13.32 0.72
C ASN A 67 6.88 12.84 -0.29
N TYR A 68 6.35 11.64 -0.12
CA TYR A 68 5.14 11.24 -0.83
C TYR A 68 3.95 11.98 -0.23
N ARG A 69 2.91 12.17 -1.02
CA ARG A 69 1.68 12.79 -0.55
C ARG A 69 0.48 12.02 -1.07
N LEU A 70 -0.62 12.09 -0.32
CA LEU A 70 -1.87 11.47 -0.72
C LEU A 70 -2.46 12.18 -1.94
N TYR A 71 -3.16 11.42 -2.77
CA TYR A 71 -3.84 11.99 -3.92
C TYR A 71 -5.11 11.23 -4.29
#